data_fca16d5954c8ae67a8ce320b4e86f733
#
_entry.id   fca16d5954c8ae67a8ce320b4e86f733
#
_cell.length_a   1.000
_cell.length_b   1.000
_cell.length_c   1.000
_cell.angle_alpha   90.00
_cell.angle_beta   90.00
_cell.angle_gamma   90.00
#
_symmetry.space_group_name_H-M   'P 1'
#
loop_
_entity.id
_entity.type
_entity.pdbx_description
1 polymer ?
#
loop_
_entity_poly.entity_id
_entity_poly.type
_entity_poly.pdbx_seq_one_letter_code
_entity_poly.pdbx_strand_id
1 'polypeptide(L)'
;MKIKTIIVDDNPEHLNQIENLVEDNKDIQLIRSFTNPILALHFLKENKIDLIFSDIEMKGMSGLDLINSLSNPPLIVFVSSFPAYAIDSFKFEALHFIKKPISERELYTAIDRAKNRMRNISKSEDYIIIKKGHSDFVKIIYNNILFIEADNDYVQIITKDKTIRTHCTLKKILKELPKNFIKTHRSYIINKKYASTLSSSSIRISEYTIPISRAYKSDMKKQLFK
;
A
#
# COMPACT_ATOMS: atom_id res chain seq x y z
N MET A 1 4.10 9.41 6.88
CA MET A 1 2.74 9.60 6.31
C MET A 1 1.77 9.26 7.43
N LYS A 2 0.88 10.17 7.81
CA LYS A 2 -0.13 9.90 8.84
C LYS A 2 -1.31 9.13 8.26
N ILE A 3 -1.92 8.26 9.05
CA ILE A 3 -3.08 7.43 8.68
C ILE A 3 -4.33 8.29 8.80
N LYS A 4 -5.02 8.57 7.69
CA LYS A 4 -6.28 9.30 7.67
C LYS A 4 -7.38 8.46 8.31
N THR A 5 -7.86 8.90 9.45
CA THR A 5 -8.74 8.10 10.31
C THR A 5 -10.06 8.81 10.55
N ILE A 6 -11.14 8.07 10.60
CA ILE A 6 -12.44 8.52 11.15
C ILE A 6 -12.86 7.62 12.30
N ILE A 7 -13.75 8.15 13.15
CA ILE A 7 -14.35 7.43 14.27
C ILE A 7 -15.87 7.47 14.10
N VAL A 8 -16.55 6.36 14.35
CA VAL A 8 -18.01 6.25 14.27
C VAL A 8 -18.53 5.53 15.52
N ASP A 9 -19.27 6.22 16.34
CA ASP A 9 -19.90 5.67 17.56
C ASP A 9 -21.11 6.55 17.90
N ASP A 10 -22.31 5.98 18.05
CA ASP A 10 -23.52 6.75 18.30
C ASP A 10 -23.59 7.32 19.75
N ASN A 11 -22.68 6.86 20.63
CA ASN A 11 -22.49 7.43 21.95
C ASN A 11 -21.36 8.48 21.95
N PRO A 12 -21.66 9.77 22.20
CA PRO A 12 -20.67 10.85 22.23
C PRO A 12 -19.53 10.65 23.25
N GLU A 13 -19.81 10.00 24.39
CA GLU A 13 -18.79 9.75 25.41
C GLU A 13 -17.72 8.76 24.92
N HIS A 14 -18.15 7.68 24.25
CA HIS A 14 -17.23 6.71 23.65
C HIS A 14 -16.42 7.34 22.52
N LEU A 15 -17.07 8.18 21.71
CA LEU A 15 -16.43 8.91 20.65
C LEU A 15 -15.32 9.81 21.17
N ASN A 16 -15.61 10.63 22.19
CA ASN A 16 -14.63 11.50 22.85
C ASN A 16 -13.48 10.70 23.47
N GLN A 17 -13.75 9.52 24.03
CA GLN A 17 -12.70 8.66 24.59
C GLN A 17 -11.69 8.23 23.51
N ILE A 18 -12.17 7.82 22.34
CA ILE A 18 -11.29 7.43 21.24
C ILE A 18 -10.55 8.64 20.68
N GLU A 19 -11.23 9.79 20.51
CA GLU A 19 -10.64 11.04 20.04
C GLU A 19 -9.43 11.42 20.91
N ASN A 20 -9.61 11.50 22.21
CA ASN A 20 -8.54 11.84 23.15
C ASN A 20 -7.34 10.89 23.04
N LEU A 21 -7.59 9.59 22.86
CA LEU A 21 -6.52 8.60 22.74
C LEU A 21 -5.78 8.66 21.39
N VAL A 22 -6.42 9.11 20.32
CA VAL A 22 -5.79 9.21 19.00
C VAL A 22 -5.16 10.56 18.72
N GLU A 23 -5.57 11.62 19.41
CA GLU A 23 -5.12 13.00 19.18
C GLU A 23 -3.61 13.15 19.38
N ASP A 24 -3.07 12.53 20.42
CA ASP A 24 -1.65 12.54 20.75
C ASP A 24 -0.82 11.55 19.89
N ASN A 25 -1.47 10.73 19.05
CA ASN A 25 -0.78 9.73 18.29
C ASN A 25 -0.17 10.29 16.99
N LYS A 26 1.15 10.30 16.90
CA LYS A 26 1.92 10.87 15.78
C LYS A 26 1.62 10.22 14.42
N ASP A 27 1.12 9.00 14.42
CA ASP A 27 0.86 8.20 13.22
C ASP A 27 -0.56 8.39 12.69
N ILE A 28 -1.48 8.94 13.49
CA ILE A 28 -2.88 9.19 13.15
C ILE A 28 -3.08 10.64 12.69
N GLN A 29 -3.95 10.81 11.72
CA GLN A 29 -4.60 12.06 11.37
C GLN A 29 -6.10 11.86 11.48
N LEU A 30 -6.69 12.25 12.60
CA LEU A 30 -8.14 12.25 12.74
C LEU A 30 -8.73 13.27 11.77
N ILE A 31 -9.54 12.79 10.84
CA ILE A 31 -10.21 13.62 9.82
C ILE A 31 -11.56 14.09 10.33
N ARG A 32 -12.33 13.16 10.91
CA ARG A 32 -13.68 13.46 11.42
C ARG A 32 -14.20 12.34 12.29
N SER A 33 -15.12 12.70 13.21
CA SER A 33 -15.89 11.75 14.02
C SER A 33 -17.37 11.89 13.71
N PHE A 34 -18.11 10.79 13.84
CA PHE A 34 -19.52 10.72 13.49
C PHE A 34 -20.31 9.99 14.59
N THR A 35 -21.37 10.63 15.08
CA THR A 35 -22.38 9.99 15.92
C THR A 35 -23.50 9.33 15.10
N ASN A 36 -23.49 9.50 13.80
CA ASN A 36 -24.48 8.93 12.88
C ASN A 36 -23.77 8.12 11.79
N PRO A 37 -23.97 6.77 11.72
CA PRO A 37 -23.31 5.91 10.76
C PRO A 37 -23.72 6.19 9.30
N ILE A 38 -24.93 6.72 9.06
CA ILE A 38 -25.38 7.07 7.71
C ILE A 38 -24.58 8.26 7.17
N LEU A 39 -24.32 9.27 8.01
CA LEU A 39 -23.47 10.40 7.64
C LEU A 39 -22.02 9.95 7.42
N ALA A 40 -21.52 9.02 8.22
CA ALA A 40 -20.22 8.42 8.03
C ALA A 40 -20.13 7.66 6.68
N LEU A 41 -21.17 6.92 6.31
CA LEU A 41 -21.25 6.22 5.01
C LEU A 41 -21.17 7.19 3.83
N HIS A 42 -21.93 8.29 3.86
CA HIS A 42 -21.85 9.32 2.82
C HIS A 42 -20.46 9.92 2.72
N PHE A 43 -19.87 10.27 3.85
CA PHE A 43 -18.52 10.81 3.89
C PHE A 43 -17.47 9.84 3.33
N LEU A 44 -17.58 8.55 3.64
CA LEU A 44 -16.65 7.51 3.15
C LEU A 44 -16.76 7.26 1.64
N LYS A 45 -17.92 7.49 1.03
CA LYS A 45 -18.10 7.40 -0.42
C LYS A 45 -17.39 8.51 -1.19
N GLU A 46 -17.23 9.68 -0.58
CA GLU A 46 -16.65 10.87 -1.22
C GLU A 46 -15.19 11.10 -0.84
N ASN A 47 -14.73 10.52 0.28
CA ASN A 47 -13.42 10.80 0.83
C ASN A 47 -12.58 9.52 0.98
N LYS A 48 -11.30 9.61 0.63
CA LYS A 48 -10.37 8.51 0.83
C LYS A 48 -9.87 8.52 2.28
N ILE A 49 -10.34 7.54 3.03
CA ILE A 49 -9.96 7.26 4.42
C ILE A 49 -9.14 5.97 4.45
N ASP A 50 -8.17 5.90 5.34
CA ASP A 50 -7.26 4.75 5.47
C ASP A 50 -7.70 3.80 6.59
N LEU A 51 -8.25 4.33 7.67
CA LEU A 51 -8.64 3.58 8.87
C LEU A 51 -9.96 4.11 9.44
N ILE A 52 -10.79 3.20 9.93
CA ILE A 52 -12.02 3.51 10.67
C ILE A 52 -12.02 2.77 12.00
N PHE A 53 -12.29 3.48 13.10
CA PHE A 53 -12.74 2.91 14.36
C PHE A 53 -14.26 3.00 14.39
N SER A 54 -14.96 1.88 14.49
CA SER A 54 -16.41 1.87 14.46
C SER A 54 -16.99 1.04 15.60
N ASP A 55 -17.96 1.58 16.30
CA ASP A 55 -18.84 0.72 17.09
C ASP A 55 -19.59 -0.22 16.15
N ILE A 56 -19.98 -1.37 16.67
CA ILE A 56 -20.79 -2.36 15.94
C ILE A 56 -22.27 -2.05 16.11
N GLU A 57 -22.71 -1.81 17.35
CA GLU A 57 -24.11 -1.55 17.66
C GLU A 57 -24.41 -0.06 17.68
N MET A 58 -24.98 0.44 16.59
CA MET A 58 -25.39 1.83 16.46
C MET A 58 -26.83 1.93 15.95
N LYS A 59 -27.52 3.01 16.32
CA LYS A 59 -28.89 3.26 15.86
C LYS A 59 -28.95 3.48 14.34
N GLY A 60 -29.90 2.83 13.68
CA GLY A 60 -30.19 2.98 12.26
C GLY A 60 -29.32 2.15 11.33
N MET A 61 -28.05 1.94 11.63
CA MET A 61 -27.15 1.12 10.82
C MET A 61 -26.03 0.59 11.70
N SER A 62 -25.78 -0.71 11.68
CA SER A 62 -24.65 -1.29 12.41
C SER A 62 -23.29 -0.96 11.75
N GLY A 63 -22.20 -1.05 12.54
CA GLY A 63 -20.85 -0.91 12.00
C GLY A 63 -20.51 -1.98 10.93
N LEU A 64 -21.11 -3.15 11.04
CA LEU A 64 -20.97 -4.22 10.04
C LEU A 64 -21.68 -3.86 8.73
N ASP A 65 -22.90 -3.31 8.80
CA ASP A 65 -23.65 -2.86 7.63
C ASP A 65 -22.99 -1.66 6.95
N LEU A 66 -22.40 -0.75 7.76
CA LEU A 66 -21.64 0.38 7.25
C LEU A 66 -20.50 -0.10 6.34
N ILE A 67 -19.71 -1.07 6.80
CA ILE A 67 -18.58 -1.60 6.03
C ILE A 67 -19.04 -2.39 4.80
N ASN A 68 -20.09 -3.20 4.93
CA ASN A 68 -20.67 -3.95 3.80
C ASN A 68 -21.22 -3.05 2.70
N SER A 69 -21.63 -1.83 3.03
CA SER A 69 -22.17 -0.85 2.06
C SER A 69 -21.08 -0.16 1.22
N LEU A 70 -19.79 -0.46 1.46
CA LEU A 70 -18.66 0.12 0.76
C LEU A 70 -18.04 -0.89 -0.22
N SER A 71 -17.82 -0.48 -1.46
CA SER A 71 -17.14 -1.32 -2.47
C SER A 71 -15.65 -1.50 -2.18
N ASN A 72 -15.01 -0.50 -1.57
CA ASN A 72 -13.61 -0.52 -1.15
C ASN A 72 -13.51 0.06 0.27
N PRO A 73 -13.78 -0.75 1.30
CA PRO A 73 -13.76 -0.26 2.67
C PRO A 73 -12.33 0.08 3.11
N PRO A 74 -12.15 1.09 3.98
CA PRO A 74 -10.89 1.32 4.67
C PRO A 74 -10.54 0.15 5.60
N LEU A 75 -9.33 0.15 6.16
CA LEU A 75 -9.01 -0.75 7.27
C LEU A 75 -9.99 -0.47 8.42
N ILE A 76 -10.51 -1.54 9.03
CA ILE A 76 -11.48 -1.41 10.10
C ILE A 76 -10.98 -1.98 11.42
N VAL A 77 -11.22 -1.24 12.49
CA VAL A 77 -11.12 -1.67 13.88
C VAL A 77 -12.49 -1.54 14.48
N PHE A 78 -13.09 -2.63 14.89
CA PHE A 78 -14.34 -2.60 15.64
C PHE A 78 -14.08 -2.36 17.11
N VAL A 79 -14.95 -1.55 17.71
CA VAL A 79 -14.91 -1.20 19.14
C VAL A 79 -16.29 -1.49 19.72
N SER A 80 -16.45 -2.50 20.56
CA SER A 80 -17.78 -2.91 21.05
C SER A 80 -17.76 -3.43 22.47
N SER A 81 -18.89 -3.28 23.16
CA SER A 81 -19.12 -3.87 24.49
C SER A 81 -19.42 -5.36 24.43
N PHE A 82 -19.76 -5.90 23.26
CA PHE A 82 -20.22 -7.28 23.08
C PHE A 82 -19.16 -8.19 22.45
N PRO A 83 -18.53 -9.08 23.25
CA PRO A 83 -17.48 -9.97 22.76
C PRO A 83 -17.94 -10.95 21.67
N ALA A 84 -19.23 -11.26 21.60
CA ALA A 84 -19.79 -12.17 20.60
C ALA A 84 -19.48 -11.73 19.17
N TYR A 85 -19.43 -10.43 18.90
CA TYR A 85 -19.10 -9.88 17.58
C TYR A 85 -17.61 -10.03 17.21
N ALA A 86 -16.74 -10.39 18.14
CA ALA A 86 -15.34 -10.67 17.80
C ALA A 86 -15.22 -11.80 16.78
N ILE A 87 -16.07 -12.84 16.87
CA ILE A 87 -16.10 -13.95 15.91
C ILE A 87 -16.62 -13.50 14.54
N ASP A 88 -17.64 -12.66 14.50
CA ASP A 88 -18.19 -12.16 13.25
C ASP A 88 -17.27 -11.14 12.58
N SER A 89 -16.49 -10.38 13.33
CA SER A 89 -15.53 -9.41 12.80
C SER A 89 -14.47 -10.04 11.90
N PHE A 90 -14.15 -11.33 12.10
CA PHE A 90 -13.25 -12.07 11.21
C PHE A 90 -13.81 -12.25 9.80
N LYS A 91 -15.14 -12.35 9.63
CA LYS A 91 -15.79 -12.46 8.32
C LYS A 91 -15.63 -11.17 7.49
N PHE A 92 -15.41 -10.04 8.16
CA PHE A 92 -15.24 -8.72 7.55
C PHE A 92 -13.76 -8.32 7.36
N GLU A 93 -12.84 -9.26 7.54
CA GLU A 93 -11.39 -8.99 7.51
C GLU A 93 -10.99 -7.82 8.43
N ALA A 94 -11.68 -7.66 9.56
CA ALA A 94 -11.37 -6.62 10.53
C ALA A 94 -9.91 -6.73 10.99
N LEU A 95 -9.23 -5.60 10.99
CA LEU A 95 -7.83 -5.53 11.38
C LEU A 95 -7.64 -5.85 12.87
N HIS A 96 -8.60 -5.41 13.68
CA HIS A 96 -8.62 -5.64 15.11
C HIS A 96 -10.04 -5.49 15.66
N PHE A 97 -10.26 -6.06 16.84
CA PHE A 97 -11.44 -5.88 17.67
C PHE A 97 -10.98 -5.39 19.05
N ILE A 98 -11.58 -4.30 19.53
CA ILE A 98 -11.33 -3.72 20.84
C ILE A 98 -12.60 -3.85 21.67
N LYS A 99 -12.47 -4.46 22.82
CA LYS A 99 -13.59 -4.52 23.78
C LYS A 99 -13.67 -3.23 24.60
N LYS A 100 -14.85 -2.65 24.73
CA LYS A 100 -15.10 -1.55 25.66
C LYS A 100 -15.06 -2.04 27.14
N PRO A 101 -14.47 -1.28 28.10
CA PRO A 101 -13.86 0.04 27.94
C PRO A 101 -12.52 -0.03 27.21
N ILE A 102 -12.26 0.98 26.37
CA ILE A 102 -11.08 1.02 25.52
C ILE A 102 -9.83 1.28 26.37
N SER A 103 -8.84 0.42 26.24
CA SER A 103 -7.50 0.65 26.79
C SER A 103 -6.57 1.28 25.76
N GLU A 104 -5.72 2.17 26.22
CA GLU A 104 -4.68 2.79 25.40
C GLU A 104 -3.80 1.74 24.70
N ARG A 105 -3.45 0.67 25.40
CA ARG A 105 -2.66 -0.44 24.88
C ARG A 105 -3.32 -1.14 23.69
N GLU A 106 -4.62 -1.41 23.75
CA GLU A 106 -5.35 -2.07 22.64
C GLU A 106 -5.49 -1.14 21.45
N LEU A 107 -5.74 0.15 21.69
CA LEU A 107 -5.79 1.15 20.64
C LEU A 107 -4.45 1.25 19.89
N TYR A 108 -3.33 1.36 20.63
CA TYR A 108 -2.00 1.43 20.00
C TYR A 108 -1.65 0.13 19.26
N THR A 109 -2.07 -1.02 19.79
CA THR A 109 -1.93 -2.30 19.08
C THR A 109 -2.67 -2.29 17.74
N ALA A 110 -3.89 -1.75 17.72
CA ALA A 110 -4.68 -1.62 16.48
C ALA A 110 -4.01 -0.66 15.47
N ILE A 111 -3.50 0.47 15.95
CA ILE A 111 -2.78 1.45 15.11
C ILE A 111 -1.51 0.84 14.52
N ASP A 112 -0.72 0.11 15.29
CA ASP A 112 0.48 -0.56 14.79
C ASP A 112 0.15 -1.64 13.76
N ARG A 113 -0.94 -2.38 13.94
CA ARG A 113 -1.45 -3.30 12.92
C ARG A 113 -1.83 -2.56 11.64
N ALA A 114 -2.52 -1.41 11.76
CA ALA A 114 -2.89 -0.58 10.60
C ALA A 114 -1.65 -0.10 9.85
N LYS A 115 -0.63 0.41 10.56
CA LYS A 115 0.65 0.81 9.96
C LYS A 115 1.32 -0.33 9.21
N ASN A 116 1.39 -1.50 9.83
CA ASN A 116 2.01 -2.67 9.23
C ASN A 116 1.21 -3.16 8.02
N ARG A 117 -0.12 -3.16 8.09
CA ARG A 117 -0.98 -3.51 6.96
C ARG A 117 -0.82 -2.53 5.81
N MET A 118 -0.82 -1.22 6.08
CA MET A 118 -0.58 -0.18 5.06
C MET A 118 0.83 -0.25 4.46
N ARG A 119 1.86 -0.49 5.28
CA ARG A 119 3.22 -0.74 4.80
C ARG A 119 3.28 -1.98 3.91
N ASN A 120 2.51 -3.01 4.24
CA ASN A 120 2.43 -4.22 3.44
C ASN A 120 1.55 -4.02 2.20
N ILE A 121 0.50 -3.20 2.24
CA ILE A 121 -0.27 -2.76 1.07
C ILE A 121 0.60 -1.87 0.17
N SER A 122 1.40 -0.98 0.71
CA SER A 122 2.41 -0.23 -0.06
C SER A 122 3.61 -1.08 -0.49
N LYS A 123 3.83 -2.24 0.15
CA LYS A 123 4.73 -3.31 -0.27
C LYS A 123 4.01 -4.46 -0.99
N SER A 124 2.66 -4.48 -0.98
CA SER A 124 1.90 -5.47 -1.72
C SER A 124 2.13 -5.19 -3.19
N GLU A 125 3.04 -5.94 -3.69
CA GLU A 125 3.10 -6.45 -5.03
C GLU A 125 2.54 -5.50 -6.10
N ASP A 126 3.05 -4.25 -6.16
CA ASP A 126 2.97 -3.48 -7.38
C ASP A 126 3.52 -4.39 -8.48
N TYR A 127 2.69 -4.74 -9.42
CA TYR A 127 3.03 -5.66 -10.51
C TYR A 127 2.77 -5.00 -11.85
N ILE A 128 3.44 -5.50 -12.86
CA ILE A 128 3.12 -5.22 -14.25
C ILE A 128 2.53 -6.47 -14.88
N ILE A 129 1.53 -6.30 -15.74
CA ILE A 129 1.00 -7.37 -16.56
C ILE A 129 1.64 -7.26 -17.93
N ILE A 130 2.37 -8.30 -18.33
CA ILE A 130 3.09 -8.37 -19.58
C ILE A 130 2.44 -9.40 -20.51
N LYS A 131 2.22 -9.01 -21.77
CA LYS A 131 1.77 -9.95 -22.81
C LYS A 131 2.95 -10.81 -23.26
N LYS A 132 2.86 -12.12 -23.05
CA LYS A 132 3.84 -13.13 -23.51
C LYS A 132 3.26 -13.87 -24.71
N GLY A 133 3.79 -13.63 -25.92
CA GLY A 133 3.26 -14.27 -27.13
C GLY A 133 1.90 -13.70 -27.57
N HIS A 134 1.06 -14.54 -28.19
CA HIS A 134 -0.20 -14.09 -28.82
C HIS A 134 -1.35 -13.93 -27.84
N SER A 135 -1.45 -14.77 -26.81
CA SER A 135 -2.64 -14.82 -25.93
C SER A 135 -2.32 -14.82 -24.43
N ASP A 136 -1.07 -15.04 -24.04
CA ASP A 136 -0.70 -15.23 -22.65
C ASP A 136 -0.35 -13.91 -21.98
N PHE A 137 -0.84 -13.72 -20.77
CA PHE A 137 -0.48 -12.61 -19.90
C PHE A 137 0.26 -13.13 -18.66
N VAL A 138 1.35 -12.47 -18.31
CA VAL A 138 2.16 -12.82 -17.14
C VAL A 138 2.17 -11.66 -16.17
N LYS A 139 1.74 -11.91 -14.93
CA LYS A 139 1.88 -10.99 -13.81
C LYS A 139 3.32 -11.07 -13.28
N ILE A 140 4.02 -9.93 -13.24
CA ILE A 140 5.39 -9.82 -12.73
C ILE A 140 5.41 -8.78 -11.61
N ILE A 141 5.76 -9.22 -10.40
CA ILE A 141 5.91 -8.36 -9.24
C ILE A 141 7.13 -7.46 -9.43
N TYR A 142 6.98 -6.15 -9.27
CA TYR A 142 8.10 -5.20 -9.43
C TYR A 142 9.29 -5.52 -8.53
N ASN A 143 9.03 -6.00 -7.32
CA ASN A 143 10.07 -6.42 -6.38
C ASN A 143 10.86 -7.66 -6.82
N ASN A 144 10.43 -8.37 -7.86
CA ASN A 144 11.17 -9.49 -8.42
C ASN A 144 12.02 -9.07 -9.63
N ILE A 145 11.73 -7.91 -10.24
CA ILE A 145 12.46 -7.41 -11.39
C ILE A 145 13.79 -6.81 -10.93
N LEU A 146 14.89 -7.33 -11.44
CA LEU A 146 16.25 -6.85 -11.24
C LEU A 146 16.54 -5.67 -12.17
N PHE A 147 16.37 -5.91 -13.48
CA PHE A 147 16.54 -4.92 -14.54
C PHE A 147 15.79 -5.34 -15.80
N ILE A 148 15.70 -4.44 -16.76
CA ILE A 148 15.07 -4.65 -18.06
C ILE A 148 16.08 -4.24 -19.14
N GLU A 149 16.26 -5.10 -20.12
CA GLU A 149 17.15 -4.91 -21.25
C GLU A 149 16.40 -4.85 -22.57
N ALA A 150 16.83 -3.96 -23.47
CA ALA A 150 16.31 -3.92 -24.84
C ALA A 150 16.91 -5.07 -25.66
N ASP A 151 16.08 -5.74 -26.44
CA ASP A 151 16.42 -6.85 -27.34
C ASP A 151 15.69 -6.65 -28.67
N ASN A 152 16.23 -5.80 -29.52
CA ASN A 152 15.62 -5.36 -30.80
C ASN A 152 14.22 -4.75 -30.55
N ASP A 153 13.17 -5.33 -31.13
CA ASP A 153 11.78 -4.94 -30.98
C ASP A 153 11.12 -5.47 -29.66
N TYR A 154 11.90 -6.17 -28.86
CA TYR A 154 11.49 -6.75 -27.60
C TYR A 154 12.24 -6.11 -26.44
N VAL A 155 11.74 -6.36 -25.25
CA VAL A 155 12.48 -6.17 -24.00
C VAL A 155 12.56 -7.51 -23.27
N GLN A 156 13.68 -7.73 -22.62
CA GLN A 156 13.87 -8.83 -21.67
C GLN A 156 13.72 -8.26 -20.25
N ILE A 157 12.84 -8.83 -19.47
CA ILE A 157 12.62 -8.49 -18.06
C ILE A 157 13.33 -9.57 -17.25
N ILE A 158 14.44 -9.20 -16.64
CA ILE A 158 15.25 -10.09 -15.83
C ILE A 158 14.74 -10.01 -14.40
N THR A 159 14.23 -11.13 -13.90
CA THR A 159 13.77 -11.28 -12.53
C THR A 159 14.73 -12.14 -11.74
N LYS A 160 14.48 -12.30 -10.44
CA LYS A 160 15.27 -13.17 -9.56
C LYS A 160 15.26 -14.64 -10.01
N ASP A 161 14.14 -15.06 -10.60
CA ASP A 161 13.87 -16.47 -10.87
C ASP A 161 13.92 -16.83 -12.34
N LYS A 162 13.63 -15.87 -13.24
CA LYS A 162 13.50 -16.11 -14.69
C LYS A 162 13.63 -14.84 -15.51
N THR A 163 13.88 -15.03 -16.81
CA THR A 163 13.81 -13.96 -17.82
C THR A 163 12.51 -14.07 -18.62
N ILE A 164 11.82 -12.95 -18.80
CA ILE A 164 10.56 -12.86 -19.55
C ILE A 164 10.76 -11.90 -20.71
N ARG A 165 10.50 -12.38 -21.95
CA ARG A 165 10.59 -11.58 -23.17
C ARG A 165 9.21 -11.11 -23.60
N THR A 166 9.07 -9.83 -23.97
CA THR A 166 7.82 -9.26 -24.48
C THR A 166 8.07 -8.24 -25.58
N HIS A 167 7.14 -8.18 -26.53
CA HIS A 167 7.19 -7.20 -27.62
C HIS A 167 6.78 -5.82 -27.10
N CYS A 168 7.75 -5.01 -26.75
CA CYS A 168 7.56 -3.70 -26.15
C CYS A 168 8.84 -2.88 -26.27
N THR A 169 8.74 -1.55 -26.28
CA THR A 169 9.91 -0.66 -26.21
C THR A 169 10.24 -0.29 -24.77
N LEU A 170 11.53 -0.04 -24.48
CA LEU A 170 11.95 0.47 -23.16
C LEU A 170 11.24 1.77 -22.77
N LYS A 171 10.92 2.64 -23.74
CA LYS A 171 10.20 3.90 -23.50
C LYS A 171 8.77 3.64 -23.02
N LYS A 172 8.09 2.65 -23.58
CA LYS A 172 6.72 2.28 -23.22
C LYS A 172 6.71 1.67 -21.82
N ILE A 173 7.53 0.64 -21.58
CA ILE A 173 7.54 -0.05 -20.29
C ILE A 173 7.96 0.86 -19.13
N LEU A 174 8.90 1.79 -19.35
CA LEU A 174 9.33 2.74 -18.31
C LEU A 174 8.20 3.63 -17.80
N LYS A 175 7.19 3.94 -18.62
CA LYS A 175 6.02 4.74 -18.20
C LYS A 175 5.10 3.99 -17.23
N GLU A 176 5.12 2.67 -17.27
CA GLU A 176 4.29 1.79 -16.45
C GLU A 176 5.01 1.38 -15.15
N LEU A 177 6.33 1.61 -15.08
CA LEU A 177 7.16 1.23 -13.95
C LEU A 177 7.14 2.31 -12.85
N PRO A 178 7.20 1.92 -11.58
CA PRO A 178 7.29 2.86 -10.47
C PRO A 178 8.62 3.60 -10.42
N LYS A 179 8.69 4.69 -9.64
CA LYS A 179 9.85 5.62 -9.55
C LYS A 179 11.18 5.00 -9.08
N ASN A 180 11.14 3.80 -8.55
CA ASN A 180 12.35 3.04 -8.20
C ASN A 180 13.04 2.39 -9.41
N PHE A 181 12.41 2.44 -10.60
CA PHE A 181 13.04 2.03 -11.85
C PHE A 181 13.61 3.25 -12.57
N ILE A 182 14.88 3.18 -12.93
CA ILE A 182 15.59 4.28 -13.59
C ILE A 182 16.33 3.78 -14.84
N LYS A 183 16.37 4.63 -15.84
CA LYS A 183 17.12 4.36 -17.07
C LYS A 183 18.60 4.70 -16.86
N THR A 184 19.49 3.74 -17.17
CA THR A 184 20.95 3.90 -17.02
C THR A 184 21.67 3.95 -18.37
N HIS A 185 21.04 3.37 -19.39
CA HIS A 185 21.58 3.28 -20.75
C HIS A 185 20.43 3.32 -21.76
N ARG A 186 20.73 3.59 -23.04
CA ARG A 186 19.70 3.49 -24.11
C ARG A 186 18.98 2.14 -24.12
N SER A 187 19.67 1.08 -23.68
CA SER A 187 19.19 -0.31 -23.68
C SER A 187 18.87 -0.87 -22.28
N TYR A 188 19.01 -0.10 -21.20
CA TYR A 188 18.83 -0.64 -19.84
C TYR A 188 18.00 0.25 -18.93
N ILE A 189 17.09 -0.39 -18.18
CA ILE A 189 16.35 0.15 -17.03
C ILE A 189 16.66 -0.74 -15.84
N ILE A 190 17.04 -0.18 -14.71
CA ILE A 190 17.35 -0.92 -13.49
C ILE A 190 16.35 -0.65 -12.38
N ASN A 191 16.16 -1.62 -11.50
CA ASN A 191 15.51 -1.42 -10.21
C ASN A 191 16.58 -0.97 -9.20
N LYS A 192 16.47 0.26 -8.71
CA LYS A 192 17.41 0.86 -7.73
C LYS A 192 17.61 0.01 -6.48
N LYS A 193 16.58 -0.73 -6.08
CA LYS A 193 16.62 -1.59 -4.89
C LYS A 193 17.72 -2.63 -4.94
N TYR A 194 18.12 -3.07 -6.14
CA TYR A 194 19.13 -4.12 -6.34
C TYR A 194 20.49 -3.61 -6.77
N ALA A 195 20.62 -2.28 -6.89
CA ALA A 195 21.91 -1.66 -7.19
C ALA A 195 22.85 -1.79 -5.98
N SER A 196 23.91 -2.57 -6.10
CA SER A 196 24.86 -2.82 -5.01
C SER A 196 26.11 -1.95 -5.09
N THR A 197 26.65 -1.75 -6.29
CA THR A 197 27.88 -0.99 -6.50
C THR A 197 27.76 -0.09 -7.72
N LEU A 198 28.16 1.17 -7.58
CA LEU A 198 28.25 2.14 -8.66
C LEU A 198 29.70 2.40 -9.00
N SER A 199 30.08 2.08 -10.24
CA SER A 199 31.39 2.40 -10.83
C SER A 199 31.28 3.60 -11.78
N SER A 200 32.40 4.01 -12.34
CA SER A 200 32.44 5.15 -13.27
C SER A 200 31.61 4.94 -14.54
N SER A 201 31.39 3.71 -14.96
CA SER A 201 30.72 3.35 -16.23
C SER A 201 29.67 2.25 -16.10
N SER A 202 29.46 1.71 -14.91
CA SER A 202 28.55 0.56 -14.70
C SER A 202 27.94 0.54 -13.31
N ILE A 203 26.84 -0.21 -13.19
CA ILE A 203 26.16 -0.55 -11.92
C ILE A 203 26.13 -2.06 -11.79
N ARG A 204 26.47 -2.58 -10.61
CA ARG A 204 26.36 -4.00 -10.29
C ARG A 204 24.99 -4.30 -9.68
N ILE A 205 24.33 -5.31 -10.22
CA ILE A 205 23.05 -5.85 -9.74
C ILE A 205 23.20 -7.36 -9.67
N SER A 206 23.30 -7.93 -8.48
CA SER A 206 23.65 -9.35 -8.28
C SER A 206 24.94 -9.70 -9.04
N GLU A 207 24.89 -10.69 -9.92
CA GLU A 207 25.99 -11.09 -10.81
C GLU A 207 26.14 -10.22 -12.07
N TYR A 208 25.17 -9.37 -12.37
CA TYR A 208 25.14 -8.59 -13.62
C TYR A 208 25.88 -7.26 -13.49
N THR A 209 26.56 -6.86 -14.55
CA THR A 209 27.20 -5.56 -14.68
C THR A 209 26.48 -4.74 -15.77
N ILE A 210 25.70 -3.75 -15.38
CA ILE A 210 24.85 -2.95 -16.25
C ILE A 210 25.56 -1.64 -16.64
N PRO A 211 25.69 -1.31 -17.93
CA PRO A 211 26.38 -0.10 -18.36
C PRO A 211 25.61 1.17 -18.04
N ILE A 212 26.34 2.25 -17.79
CA ILE A 212 25.83 3.60 -17.65
C ILE A 212 26.31 4.43 -18.84
N SER A 213 25.39 5.03 -19.58
CA SER A 213 25.77 5.96 -20.64
C SER A 213 26.16 7.32 -20.06
N ARG A 214 26.99 8.07 -20.81
CA ARG A 214 27.45 9.41 -20.40
C ARG A 214 26.30 10.36 -20.05
N ALA A 215 25.17 10.25 -20.76
CA ALA A 215 23.98 11.08 -20.56
C ALA A 215 23.29 10.90 -19.20
N TYR A 216 23.47 9.76 -18.53
CA TYR A 216 22.84 9.46 -17.24
C TYR A 216 23.81 9.53 -16.06
N LYS A 217 25.11 9.68 -16.31
CA LYS A 217 26.16 9.55 -15.29
C LYS A 217 26.09 10.61 -14.20
N SER A 218 25.82 11.86 -14.57
CA SER A 218 25.79 13.00 -13.61
C SER A 218 24.76 12.85 -12.50
N ASP A 219 23.60 12.27 -12.82
CA ASP A 219 22.47 12.17 -11.90
C ASP A 219 22.40 10.83 -11.16
N MET A 220 23.18 9.86 -11.60
CA MET A 220 23.08 8.48 -11.12
C MET A 220 23.36 8.34 -9.64
N LYS A 221 24.42 9.02 -9.13
CA LYS A 221 24.75 8.99 -7.70
C LYS A 221 23.64 9.58 -6.83
N LYS A 222 23.00 10.67 -7.30
CA LYS A 222 21.88 11.30 -6.59
C LYS A 222 20.62 10.43 -6.61
N GLN A 223 20.39 9.71 -7.70
CA GLN A 223 19.20 8.87 -7.84
C GLN A 223 19.28 7.52 -7.11
N LEU A 224 20.50 6.99 -6.92
CA LEU A 224 20.70 5.69 -6.28
C LEU A 224 20.87 5.76 -4.76
N PHE A 225 21.49 6.84 -4.25
CA PHE A 225 21.93 6.92 -2.84
C PHE A 225 21.29 8.10 -2.07
N LYS A 226 20.20 8.63 -2.56
CA LYS A 226 19.25 9.46 -1.84
C LYS A 226 17.99 8.67 -1.53
#